data_d6a55850cd345836b4334a8b564d5393
#
_entry.id   d6a55850cd345836b4334a8b564d5393
#
_cell.length_a   1.000
_cell.length_b   1.000
_cell.length_c   1.000
_cell.angle_alpha   90.00
_cell.angle_beta   90.00
_cell.angle_gamma   90.00
#
_symmetry.space_group_name_H-M   'P 1'
#
loop_
_entity.id
_entity.type
_entity.pdbx_description
1 polymer ?
#
loop_
_entity_poly.entity_id
_entity_poly.type
_entity_poly.pdbx_seq_one_letter_code
_entity_poly.pdbx_strand_id
1 'polypeptide(L)'
;SGEKIAEELGISRATLRSDLSFLTLAGILQAAPKIGYTYAGSQIEPFLFDETFHTAISELMVPPLLIEQSTPIREAITNLFMYNVRAIFVVDEQKLLIGTLNQKDLLRGSLTTTNDQTPVAVCMTRLANVVTVTPEMNILEVAQLMIQHDTEALAVVDQKNSRKIIGKITKSRILAYIVEQAKVTELNR
;
A
#
# COMPACT_ATOMS: atom_id res chain seq x y z
N SER A 1 7.16 -16.89 36.89
CA SER A 1 8.18 -15.94 37.38
C SER A 1 9.35 -15.87 36.40
N GLY A 2 10.14 -14.78 36.44
CA GLY A 2 11.32 -14.66 35.55
C GLY A 2 12.37 -15.76 35.80
N GLU A 3 12.42 -16.37 36.97
CA GLU A 3 13.28 -17.52 37.27
C GLU A 3 12.85 -18.77 36.51
N LYS A 4 11.54 -19.05 36.51
CA LYS A 4 10.98 -20.18 35.77
C LYS A 4 11.21 -20.08 34.25
N ILE A 5 11.07 -18.86 33.70
CA ILE A 5 11.32 -18.61 32.26
C ILE A 5 12.81 -18.83 31.95
N ALA A 6 13.71 -18.34 32.78
CA ALA A 6 15.14 -18.53 32.61
C ALA A 6 15.54 -20.03 32.67
N GLU A 7 14.95 -20.79 33.58
CA GLU A 7 15.14 -22.24 33.69
C GLU A 7 14.66 -22.99 32.47
N GLU A 8 13.45 -22.69 31.97
CA GLU A 8 12.88 -23.29 30.75
C GLU A 8 13.69 -22.98 29.49
N LEU A 9 14.28 -21.78 29.43
CA LEU A 9 15.12 -21.34 28.31
C LEU A 9 16.58 -21.75 28.43
N GLY A 10 16.99 -22.35 29.55
CA GLY A 10 18.38 -22.77 29.80
C GLY A 10 19.39 -21.62 29.90
N ILE A 11 18.93 -20.41 30.32
CA ILE A 11 19.77 -19.20 30.43
C ILE A 11 19.71 -18.63 31.87
N SER A 12 20.67 -17.77 32.20
CA SER A 12 20.67 -17.14 33.54
C SER A 12 19.57 -16.06 33.63
N ARG A 13 19.02 -15.89 34.87
CA ARG A 13 18.06 -14.79 35.12
C ARG A 13 18.68 -13.41 34.85
N ALA A 14 19.98 -13.24 35.04
CA ALA A 14 20.68 -11.99 34.77
C ALA A 14 20.67 -11.67 33.27
N THR A 15 20.91 -12.67 32.43
CA THR A 15 20.86 -12.53 30.98
C THR A 15 19.45 -12.20 30.49
N LEU A 16 18.43 -12.86 31.07
CA LEU A 16 17.03 -12.66 30.66
C LEU A 16 16.45 -11.31 31.13
N ARG A 17 17.06 -10.64 32.12
CA ARG A 17 16.49 -9.44 32.72
C ARG A 17 16.34 -8.27 31.78
N SER A 18 17.31 -8.04 30.89
CA SER A 18 17.25 -6.99 29.85
C SER A 18 16.13 -7.25 28.87
N ASP A 19 15.99 -8.49 28.43
CA ASP A 19 14.99 -8.90 27.44
C ASP A 19 13.57 -8.79 28.00
N LEU A 20 13.37 -9.24 29.26
CA LEU A 20 12.09 -9.08 29.98
C LEU A 20 11.73 -7.60 30.18
N SER A 21 12.73 -6.75 30.50
CA SER A 21 12.51 -5.31 30.64
C SER A 21 12.13 -4.67 29.30
N PHE A 22 12.81 -5.04 28.21
CA PHE A 22 12.51 -4.58 26.86
C PHE A 22 11.10 -5.01 26.42
N LEU A 23 10.75 -6.29 26.60
CA LEU A 23 9.42 -6.82 26.27
C LEU A 23 8.30 -6.17 27.10
N THR A 24 8.60 -5.81 28.37
CA THR A 24 7.64 -5.09 29.22
C THR A 24 7.48 -3.64 28.75
N LEU A 25 8.57 -2.97 28.38
CA LEU A 25 8.53 -1.61 27.85
C LEU A 25 7.80 -1.55 26.50
N ALA A 26 7.99 -2.58 25.68
CA ALA A 26 7.29 -2.74 24.41
C ALA A 26 5.79 -3.12 24.54
N GLY A 27 5.30 -3.33 25.79
CA GLY A 27 3.90 -3.70 26.04
C GLY A 27 3.55 -5.16 25.70
N ILE A 28 4.54 -5.97 25.35
CA ILE A 28 4.36 -7.41 25.04
C ILE A 28 4.15 -8.23 26.31
N LEU A 29 4.85 -7.84 27.38
CA LEU A 29 4.70 -8.45 28.70
C LEU A 29 4.16 -7.43 29.71
N GLN A 30 3.35 -7.92 30.62
CA GLN A 30 2.93 -7.20 31.84
C GLN A 30 3.63 -7.81 33.06
N ALA A 31 4.37 -6.98 33.82
CA ALA A 31 4.99 -7.40 35.04
C ALA A 31 4.05 -7.09 36.22
N ALA A 32 3.66 -8.11 36.98
CA ALA A 32 2.84 -7.97 38.17
C ALA A 32 3.61 -8.44 39.43
N PRO A 33 3.65 -7.65 40.53
CA PRO A 33 4.29 -8.04 41.75
C PRO A 33 3.74 -9.38 42.27
N LYS A 34 4.61 -10.29 42.67
CA LYS A 34 4.30 -11.65 43.18
C LYS A 34 3.76 -12.64 42.16
N ILE A 35 3.28 -12.20 40.99
CA ILE A 35 2.77 -13.05 39.90
C ILE A 35 3.89 -13.33 38.87
N GLY A 36 4.70 -12.33 38.58
CA GLY A 36 5.76 -12.41 37.56
C GLY A 36 5.38 -11.72 36.29
N TYR A 37 5.69 -12.34 35.14
CA TYR A 37 5.39 -11.83 33.82
C TYR A 37 4.21 -12.59 33.23
N THR A 38 3.25 -11.86 32.70
CA THR A 38 2.14 -12.38 31.90
C THR A 38 2.23 -11.80 30.49
N TYR A 39 1.89 -12.58 29.51
CA TYR A 39 1.75 -12.09 28.14
C TYR A 39 0.59 -11.09 28.12
N ALA A 40 0.88 -9.83 27.77
CA ALA A 40 -0.13 -8.77 27.76
C ALA A 40 -1.00 -8.84 26.47
N GLY A 41 -0.58 -9.70 25.53
CA GLY A 41 -1.10 -9.70 24.17
C GLY A 41 -0.67 -8.41 23.48
N SER A 42 0.22 -8.45 22.49
CA SER A 42 0.22 -7.35 21.54
C SER A 42 -1.15 -7.40 20.86
N GLN A 43 -1.85 -6.27 20.79
CA GLN A 43 -3.11 -6.22 20.03
C GLN A 43 -2.88 -6.51 18.53
N ILE A 44 -1.64 -6.69 18.14
CA ILE A 44 -1.19 -7.14 16.83
C ILE A 44 -0.24 -8.30 17.08
N GLU A 45 -0.67 -9.53 16.83
CA GLU A 45 0.22 -10.68 16.88
C GLU A 45 1.32 -10.49 15.82
N PRO A 46 2.61 -10.62 16.19
CA PRO A 46 3.72 -10.41 15.25
C PRO A 46 3.61 -11.25 13.98
N PHE A 47 3.05 -12.46 14.06
CA PHE A 47 2.83 -13.35 12.91
C PHE A 47 1.75 -12.84 11.95
N LEU A 48 0.65 -12.29 12.47
CA LEU A 48 -0.41 -11.70 11.63
C LEU A 48 0.06 -10.39 10.98
N PHE A 49 0.91 -9.65 11.68
CA PHE A 49 1.56 -8.48 11.10
C PHE A 49 2.44 -8.89 9.92
N ASP A 50 3.26 -9.92 10.10
CA ASP A 50 4.16 -10.42 9.06
C ASP A 50 3.39 -10.92 7.83
N GLU A 51 2.41 -11.80 8.00
CA GLU A 51 1.58 -12.30 6.90
C GLU A 51 0.82 -11.18 6.19
N THR A 52 0.18 -10.25 6.92
CA THR A 52 -0.61 -9.16 6.34
C THR A 52 0.25 -8.25 5.46
N PHE A 53 1.43 -7.88 5.91
CA PHE A 53 2.28 -6.93 5.19
C PHE A 53 3.15 -7.56 4.10
N HIS A 54 3.36 -8.88 4.16
CA HIS A 54 4.06 -9.64 3.11
C HIS A 54 3.14 -10.24 2.04
N THR A 55 1.82 -10.03 2.15
CA THR A 55 0.87 -10.41 1.10
C THR A 55 1.23 -9.72 -0.22
N ALA A 56 1.27 -10.49 -1.30
CA ALA A 56 1.53 -9.97 -2.64
C ALA A 56 0.36 -9.08 -3.12
N ILE A 57 0.67 -7.98 -3.79
CA ILE A 57 -0.39 -7.07 -4.28
C ILE A 57 -1.23 -7.66 -5.41
N SER A 58 -0.83 -8.79 -5.99
CA SER A 58 -1.64 -9.53 -6.95
C SER A 58 -3.03 -9.90 -6.39
N GLU A 59 -3.14 -10.09 -5.06
CA GLU A 59 -4.41 -10.40 -4.40
C GLU A 59 -5.32 -9.18 -4.21
N LEU A 60 -4.74 -7.97 -4.27
CA LEU A 60 -5.44 -6.72 -3.98
C LEU A 60 -5.64 -5.83 -5.20
N MET A 61 -4.87 -6.05 -6.27
CA MET A 61 -4.95 -5.22 -7.45
C MET A 61 -6.33 -5.30 -8.11
N VAL A 62 -6.74 -4.20 -8.74
CA VAL A 62 -8.01 -4.07 -9.44
C VAL A 62 -7.79 -3.55 -10.86
N PRO A 63 -8.77 -3.70 -11.77
CA PRO A 63 -8.65 -3.19 -13.13
C PRO A 63 -8.34 -1.68 -13.16
N PRO A 64 -7.38 -1.23 -13.99
CA PRO A 64 -7.07 0.18 -14.16
C PRO A 64 -8.10 0.85 -15.09
N LEU A 65 -8.30 2.17 -14.91
CA LEU A 65 -8.95 2.98 -15.94
C LEU A 65 -7.87 3.46 -16.91
N LEU A 66 -8.02 3.09 -18.17
CA LEU A 66 -7.10 3.42 -19.26
C LEU A 66 -7.75 4.42 -20.22
N ILE A 67 -6.98 5.43 -20.63
CA ILE A 67 -7.36 6.35 -21.71
C ILE A 67 -6.17 6.55 -22.66
N GLU A 68 -6.46 7.01 -23.87
CA GLU A 68 -5.43 7.35 -24.83
C GLU A 68 -4.89 8.77 -24.62
N GLN A 69 -3.67 9.02 -25.02
CA GLN A 69 -3.03 10.33 -24.87
C GLN A 69 -3.76 11.47 -25.60
N SER A 70 -4.53 11.15 -26.62
CA SER A 70 -5.36 12.08 -27.41
C SER A 70 -6.67 12.44 -26.73
N THR A 71 -7.08 11.71 -25.67
CA THR A 71 -8.33 11.97 -24.95
C THR A 71 -8.39 13.41 -24.46
N PRO A 72 -9.49 14.15 -24.70
CA PRO A 72 -9.66 15.51 -24.18
C PRO A 72 -9.62 15.57 -22.65
N ILE A 73 -9.02 16.62 -22.09
CA ILE A 73 -8.94 16.83 -20.63
C ILE A 73 -10.35 16.80 -20.01
N ARG A 74 -11.34 17.42 -20.65
CA ARG A 74 -12.74 17.43 -20.17
C ARG A 74 -13.32 16.02 -20.06
N GLU A 75 -13.06 15.17 -21.03
CA GLU A 75 -13.49 13.76 -21.02
C GLU A 75 -12.78 12.98 -19.92
N ALA A 76 -11.49 13.18 -19.73
CA ALA A 76 -10.74 12.56 -18.64
C ALA A 76 -11.27 12.96 -17.25
N ILE A 77 -11.65 14.24 -17.08
CA ILE A 77 -12.30 14.72 -15.85
C ILE A 77 -13.64 14.02 -15.65
N THR A 78 -14.46 13.92 -16.71
CA THR A 78 -15.75 13.22 -16.65
C THR A 78 -15.56 11.76 -16.24
N ASN A 79 -14.61 11.06 -16.86
CA ASN A 79 -14.29 9.66 -16.55
C ASN A 79 -13.84 9.48 -15.09
N LEU A 80 -13.03 10.40 -14.56
CA LEU A 80 -12.57 10.37 -13.18
C LEU A 80 -13.74 10.41 -12.17
N PHE A 81 -14.76 11.24 -12.43
CA PHE A 81 -15.96 11.32 -11.60
C PHE A 81 -16.90 10.14 -11.83
N MET A 82 -17.18 9.77 -13.07
CA MET A 82 -18.11 8.68 -13.39
C MET A 82 -17.64 7.33 -12.81
N TYR A 83 -16.36 7.04 -12.90
CA TYR A 83 -15.78 5.80 -12.37
C TYR A 83 -15.29 5.91 -10.93
N ASN A 84 -15.47 7.07 -10.29
CA ASN A 84 -15.03 7.35 -8.93
C ASN A 84 -13.57 6.93 -8.67
N VAL A 85 -12.68 7.27 -9.59
CA VAL A 85 -11.24 6.97 -9.48
C VAL A 85 -10.42 8.22 -9.19
N ARG A 86 -9.25 8.06 -8.59
CA ARG A 86 -8.35 9.18 -8.26
C ARG A 86 -7.15 9.28 -9.20
N ALA A 87 -6.93 8.26 -10.00
CA ALA A 87 -5.89 8.22 -11.01
C ALA A 87 -6.37 7.49 -12.26
N ILE A 88 -5.90 7.96 -13.40
CA ILE A 88 -6.13 7.40 -14.72
C ILE A 88 -4.76 7.09 -15.33
N PHE A 89 -4.65 5.99 -16.04
CA PHE A 89 -3.42 5.60 -16.72
C PHE A 89 -3.55 5.86 -18.22
N VAL A 90 -2.53 6.52 -18.77
CA VAL A 90 -2.51 6.91 -20.17
C VAL A 90 -1.70 5.90 -20.96
N VAL A 91 -2.27 5.42 -22.05
CA VAL A 91 -1.66 4.42 -22.93
C VAL A 91 -1.50 4.93 -24.34
N ASP A 92 -0.55 4.31 -25.08
CA ASP A 92 -0.39 4.52 -26.52
C ASP A 92 -1.36 3.63 -27.33
N GLU A 93 -1.24 3.69 -28.68
CA GLU A 93 -2.05 2.90 -29.62
C GLU A 93 -1.87 1.38 -29.44
N GLN A 94 -0.71 0.95 -28.93
CA GLN A 94 -0.43 -0.45 -28.61
C GLN A 94 -0.90 -0.85 -27.21
N LYS A 95 -1.65 0.03 -26.53
CA LYS A 95 -2.13 -0.14 -25.13
C LYS A 95 -1.01 -0.29 -24.10
N LEU A 96 0.16 0.27 -24.39
CA LEU A 96 1.28 0.33 -23.46
C LEU A 96 1.26 1.63 -22.65
N LEU A 97 1.60 1.55 -21.36
CA LEU A 97 1.64 2.68 -20.44
C LEU A 97 2.65 3.75 -20.91
N ILE A 98 2.20 4.98 -21.01
CA ILE A 98 3.02 6.14 -21.37
C ILE A 98 2.93 7.28 -20.36
N GLY A 99 1.98 7.22 -19.42
CA GLY A 99 1.82 8.24 -18.40
C GLY A 99 0.69 7.97 -17.44
N THR A 100 0.53 8.88 -16.49
CA THR A 100 -0.56 8.88 -15.50
C THR A 100 -1.15 10.26 -15.34
N LEU A 101 -2.39 10.31 -14.87
CA LEU A 101 -3.12 11.53 -14.55
C LEU A 101 -3.75 11.37 -13.18
N ASN A 102 -3.58 12.35 -12.34
CA ASN A 102 -4.30 12.50 -11.09
C ASN A 102 -5.22 13.74 -11.13
N GLN A 103 -5.99 13.95 -10.08
CA GLN A 103 -6.90 15.10 -9.98
C GLN A 103 -6.17 16.45 -10.09
N LYS A 104 -4.97 16.57 -9.52
CA LYS A 104 -4.16 17.81 -9.56
C LYS A 104 -3.69 18.11 -10.99
N ASP A 105 -3.30 17.06 -11.75
CA ASP A 105 -2.87 17.21 -13.15
C ASP A 105 -4.02 17.70 -14.03
N LEU A 106 -5.19 17.08 -13.89
CA LEU A 106 -6.39 17.46 -14.65
C LEU A 106 -6.89 18.86 -14.28
N LEU A 107 -6.88 19.23 -13.00
CA LEU A 107 -7.22 20.57 -12.56
C LEU A 107 -6.24 21.60 -13.15
N ARG A 108 -4.95 21.35 -13.06
CA ARG A 108 -3.93 22.22 -13.67
C ARG A 108 -4.14 22.36 -15.18
N GLY A 109 -4.36 21.24 -15.88
CA GLY A 109 -4.62 21.22 -17.30
C GLY A 109 -5.87 22.04 -17.69
N SER A 110 -6.97 21.89 -16.93
CA SER A 110 -8.22 22.60 -17.19
C SER A 110 -8.13 24.12 -16.96
N LEU A 111 -7.27 24.56 -16.02
CA LEU A 111 -7.06 25.98 -15.73
C LEU A 111 -6.12 26.66 -16.74
N THR A 112 -5.25 25.90 -17.39
CA THR A 112 -4.23 26.42 -18.33
C THR A 112 -4.67 26.40 -19.78
N THR A 113 -5.81 25.79 -20.10
CA THR A 113 -6.34 25.71 -21.46
C THR A 113 -7.77 26.20 -21.52
N THR A 114 -8.08 26.91 -22.62
CA THR A 114 -9.45 27.36 -22.95
C THR A 114 -10.11 26.45 -24.01
N ASN A 115 -9.36 25.53 -24.59
CA ASN A 115 -9.84 24.62 -25.63
C ASN A 115 -10.31 23.29 -24.99
N ASP A 116 -11.60 23.01 -25.10
CA ASP A 116 -12.22 21.77 -24.61
C ASP A 116 -11.66 20.49 -25.22
N GLN A 117 -10.99 20.59 -26.38
CA GLN A 117 -10.38 19.46 -27.09
C GLN A 117 -8.89 19.28 -26.78
N THR A 118 -8.35 20.03 -25.82
CA THR A 118 -6.94 19.87 -25.43
C THR A 118 -6.68 18.46 -24.93
N PRO A 119 -5.74 17.70 -25.52
CA PRO A 119 -5.47 16.32 -25.15
C PRO A 119 -4.76 16.23 -23.79
N VAL A 120 -4.99 15.15 -23.07
CA VAL A 120 -4.35 14.88 -21.75
C VAL A 120 -2.83 14.78 -21.83
N ALA A 121 -2.27 14.52 -23.01
CA ALA A 121 -0.82 14.48 -23.25
C ALA A 121 -0.09 15.75 -22.80
N VAL A 122 -0.78 16.90 -22.71
CA VAL A 122 -0.17 18.18 -22.31
C VAL A 122 -0.02 18.32 -20.79
N CYS A 123 -0.82 17.59 -19.99
CA CYS A 123 -0.81 17.71 -18.52
C CYS A 123 -0.50 16.41 -17.79
N MET A 124 -0.41 15.27 -18.50
CA MET A 124 -0.08 13.99 -17.87
C MET A 124 1.34 13.95 -17.30
N THR A 125 1.52 13.22 -16.22
CA THR A 125 2.84 12.78 -15.78
C THR A 125 3.36 11.72 -16.74
N ARG A 126 4.49 12.00 -17.39
CA ARG A 126 5.08 11.10 -18.41
C ARG A 126 5.75 9.89 -17.79
N LEU A 127 5.83 8.79 -18.53
CA LEU A 127 6.35 7.49 -18.09
C LEU A 127 7.69 7.57 -17.35
N ALA A 128 8.61 8.44 -17.76
CA ALA A 128 9.91 8.61 -17.09
C ALA A 128 9.80 8.99 -15.59
N ASN A 129 8.67 9.57 -15.19
CA ASN A 129 8.40 10.00 -13.80
C ASN A 129 7.27 9.16 -13.15
N VAL A 130 6.81 8.09 -13.81
CA VAL A 130 5.78 7.19 -13.28
C VAL A 130 6.43 6.04 -12.54
N VAL A 131 6.03 5.85 -11.30
CA VAL A 131 6.41 4.67 -10.52
C VAL A 131 5.44 3.55 -10.85
N THR A 132 5.98 2.39 -11.18
CA THR A 132 5.22 1.17 -11.44
C THR A 132 5.64 0.07 -10.49
N VAL A 133 4.77 -0.90 -10.27
CA VAL A 133 5.00 -2.06 -9.39
C VAL A 133 4.64 -3.34 -10.11
N THR A 134 5.15 -4.47 -9.64
CA THR A 134 4.83 -5.79 -10.19
C THR A 134 3.92 -6.57 -9.24
N PRO A 135 3.16 -7.57 -9.73
CA PRO A 135 2.18 -8.31 -8.91
C PRO A 135 2.77 -8.99 -7.67
N GLU A 136 4.05 -9.34 -7.72
CA GLU A 136 4.73 -10.09 -6.66
C GLU A 136 5.23 -9.22 -5.51
N MET A 137 5.28 -7.91 -5.70
CA MET A 137 5.65 -6.99 -4.63
C MET A 137 4.66 -7.08 -3.48
N ASN A 138 5.16 -6.95 -2.26
CA ASN A 138 4.30 -7.01 -1.09
C ASN A 138 3.66 -5.66 -0.75
N ILE A 139 2.64 -5.70 0.10
CA ILE A 139 1.86 -4.53 0.52
C ILE A 139 2.75 -3.45 1.14
N LEU A 140 3.71 -3.83 1.99
CA LEU A 140 4.58 -2.88 2.69
C LEU A 140 5.48 -2.12 1.72
N GLU A 141 6.13 -2.82 0.80
CA GLU A 141 6.96 -2.22 -0.25
C GLU A 141 6.16 -1.22 -1.09
N VAL A 142 4.96 -1.62 -1.52
CA VAL A 142 4.09 -0.79 -2.34
C VAL A 142 3.57 0.43 -1.57
N ALA A 143 3.19 0.25 -0.30
CA ALA A 143 2.78 1.36 0.57
C ALA A 143 3.91 2.38 0.78
N GLN A 144 5.15 1.92 0.97
CA GLN A 144 6.33 2.79 1.06
C GLN A 144 6.54 3.61 -0.21
N LEU A 145 6.44 2.98 -1.40
CA LEU A 145 6.53 3.69 -2.67
C LEU A 145 5.42 4.74 -2.82
N MET A 146 4.18 4.43 -2.42
CA MET A 146 3.08 5.39 -2.47
C MET A 146 3.30 6.61 -1.57
N ILE A 147 3.91 6.41 -0.39
CA ILE A 147 4.26 7.50 0.54
C ILE A 147 5.40 8.33 -0.04
N GLN A 148 6.47 7.68 -0.48
CA GLN A 148 7.67 8.32 -1.01
C GLN A 148 7.38 9.21 -2.23
N HIS A 149 6.46 8.78 -3.09
CA HIS A 149 6.11 9.48 -4.33
C HIS A 149 4.81 10.30 -4.24
N ASP A 150 4.21 10.43 -3.05
CA ASP A 150 2.94 11.17 -2.81
C ASP A 150 1.85 10.80 -3.82
N THR A 151 1.67 9.49 -4.08
CA THR A 151 0.69 9.00 -5.06
C THR A 151 -0.44 8.21 -4.40
N GLU A 152 -1.66 8.34 -4.95
CA GLU A 152 -2.87 7.63 -4.47
C GLU A 152 -3.04 6.26 -5.13
N ALA A 153 -2.38 6.04 -6.27
CA ALA A 153 -2.47 4.80 -7.03
C ALA A 153 -1.20 4.55 -7.83
N LEU A 154 -0.81 3.29 -7.94
CA LEU A 154 0.30 2.84 -8.78
C LEU A 154 -0.20 1.88 -9.85
N ALA A 155 0.40 1.97 -11.05
CA ALA A 155 0.21 0.99 -12.11
C ALA A 155 0.89 -0.33 -11.73
N VAL A 156 0.15 -1.42 -11.82
CA VAL A 156 0.72 -2.78 -11.75
C VAL A 156 1.01 -3.23 -13.16
N VAL A 157 2.27 -3.53 -13.44
CA VAL A 157 2.75 -3.88 -14.78
C VAL A 157 3.22 -5.34 -14.85
N ASP A 158 3.21 -5.88 -16.06
CA ASP A 158 3.70 -7.23 -16.32
C ASP A 158 5.23 -7.31 -16.11
N GLN A 159 5.71 -8.37 -15.45
CA GLN A 159 7.14 -8.55 -15.18
C GLN A 159 8.01 -8.58 -16.45
N LYS A 160 7.47 -9.14 -17.54
CA LYS A 160 8.21 -9.28 -18.81
C LYS A 160 8.13 -8.03 -19.65
N ASN A 161 7.13 -7.17 -19.43
CA ASN A 161 6.93 -5.92 -20.14
C ASN A 161 6.49 -4.84 -19.16
N SER A 162 7.44 -4.02 -18.71
CA SER A 162 7.22 -2.93 -17.74
C SER A 162 6.30 -1.80 -18.25
N ARG A 163 5.88 -1.83 -19.49
CA ARG A 163 4.89 -0.91 -20.04
C ARG A 163 3.50 -1.53 -20.19
N LYS A 164 3.37 -2.85 -20.08
CA LYS A 164 2.08 -3.53 -20.15
C LYS A 164 1.39 -3.46 -18.79
N ILE A 165 0.42 -2.56 -18.67
CA ILE A 165 -0.38 -2.43 -17.45
C ILE A 165 -1.38 -3.61 -17.35
N ILE A 166 -1.38 -4.28 -16.21
CA ILE A 166 -2.24 -5.45 -15.93
C ILE A 166 -3.19 -5.20 -14.76
N GLY A 167 -2.96 -4.14 -13.99
CA GLY A 167 -3.78 -3.77 -12.84
C GLY A 167 -3.40 -2.41 -12.29
N LYS A 168 -4.08 -2.03 -11.22
CA LYS A 168 -3.69 -0.92 -10.34
C LYS A 168 -3.84 -1.32 -8.90
N ILE A 169 -3.05 -0.69 -8.03
CA ILE A 169 -3.19 -0.75 -6.59
C ILE A 169 -3.40 0.66 -6.04
N THR A 170 -4.22 0.82 -5.00
CA THR A 170 -4.53 2.13 -4.40
C THR A 170 -4.32 2.12 -2.89
N LYS A 171 -4.03 3.29 -2.29
CA LYS A 171 -3.93 3.45 -0.84
C LYS A 171 -5.19 2.95 -0.12
N SER A 172 -6.37 3.28 -0.65
CA SER A 172 -7.64 2.86 -0.06
C SER A 172 -7.84 1.35 -0.10
N ARG A 173 -7.34 0.66 -1.13
CA ARG A 173 -7.42 -0.79 -1.23
C ARG A 173 -6.50 -1.48 -0.22
N ILE A 174 -5.29 -0.97 -0.06
CA ILE A 174 -4.34 -1.44 0.96
C ILE A 174 -4.94 -1.22 2.37
N LEU A 175 -5.45 -0.02 2.64
CA LEU A 175 -6.06 0.29 3.95
C LEU A 175 -7.27 -0.61 4.25
N ALA A 176 -8.15 -0.83 3.27
CA ALA A 176 -9.30 -1.71 3.43
C ALA A 176 -8.86 -3.14 3.80
N TYR A 177 -7.85 -3.67 3.10
CA TYR A 177 -7.30 -4.99 3.40
C TYR A 177 -6.75 -5.08 4.83
N ILE A 178 -5.95 -4.10 5.27
CA ILE A 178 -5.39 -4.06 6.63
C ILE A 178 -6.52 -4.06 7.68
N VAL A 179 -7.57 -3.27 7.46
CA VAL A 179 -8.73 -3.21 8.37
C VAL A 179 -9.51 -4.54 8.38
N GLU A 180 -9.65 -5.21 7.23
CA GLU A 180 -10.30 -6.53 7.14
C GLU A 180 -9.51 -7.58 7.92
N GLN A 181 -8.19 -7.63 7.77
CA GLN A 181 -7.33 -8.56 8.51
C GLN A 181 -7.40 -8.32 10.02
N ALA A 182 -7.40 -7.06 10.46
CA ALA A 182 -7.54 -6.72 11.87
C ALA A 182 -8.87 -7.21 12.48
N LYS A 183 -9.98 -7.12 11.73
CA LYS A 183 -11.30 -7.61 12.18
C LYS A 183 -11.36 -9.14 12.29
N VAL A 184 -10.76 -9.87 11.37
CA VAL A 184 -10.68 -11.33 11.42
C VAL A 184 -9.96 -11.79 12.69
N THR A 185 -8.92 -11.06 13.08
CA THR A 185 -8.16 -11.32 14.31
C THR A 185 -8.99 -11.09 15.57
N GLU A 186 -9.86 -10.07 15.59
CA GLU A 186 -10.75 -9.79 16.74
C GLU A 186 -11.86 -10.84 16.89
N LEU A 187 -12.39 -11.40 15.79
CA LEU A 187 -13.45 -12.42 15.81
C LEU A 187 -12.96 -13.80 16.25
N ASN A 188 -11.67 -14.08 16.15
CA ASN A 188 -11.05 -15.34 16.55
C ASN A 188 -10.54 -15.32 18.01
N ARG A 189 -10.88 -14.31 18.80
CA ARG A 189 -10.63 -14.17 20.25
C ARG A 189 -11.89 -14.42 21.05
#